data_f1c87368f2d0d0764019e41643502af8
#
_entry.id   f1c87368f2d0d0764019e41643502af8
#
_cell.length_a   1.000
_cell.length_b   1.000
_cell.length_c   1.000
_cell.angle_alpha   90.00
_cell.angle_beta   90.00
_cell.angle_gamma   90.00
#
_symmetry.space_group_name_H-M   'P 1'
#
loop_
_entity.id
_entity.type
_entity.pdbx_description
1 polymer ?
#
loop_
_entity_poly.entity_id
_entity_poly.type
_entity_poly.pdbx_seq_one_letter_code
_entity_poly.pdbx_strand_id
1 'polypeptide(L)'
;MKRIFFLLVLLGSLAKSYAGPIITFYEDFSLKIEGKKVYLVKKYYSNGNKIAITSYEKYLLPFDSKETHIVMTGEEDENELIIANANDYYFVEYFRDYTKNMKQCVRAVKMFPTNSVTQTFRNNCFYVNGKWVRVAMEDGELTPMPDFPKHPTVIAELEHTTLLKDKNFVYEYDNRTYTLKKIEGLNAKTVQFQKTNSYYKNLLYDDNAFYVMDYNGTDLMEITKDLRTRGCNRKFTEATFIRYRSEGELYEQYLLDFKDGNLWSCNTYANYRFVLPIKNATYVKALEMVKTSEGYYISLRDDDQPIDMSAVRNLNKLHKVKYAFHYLNENYDLYTDGEQQYICLYNISQHRILYPLQVEKRVWEAFTSKQKYYHYEKTLEDDSSTTEIAVVGNQLVIYKFTSLFSKNYLETHHTLPIEIVKEIPLTSEVKDLKMCYATRDKLIIDDIIIDNIADFDTFTFVGAIYTYDSQQREYGYKSYFKDKNSVYSYYEKSQEMIKENYNPKTFDEEAMWKLRVRRPGD
;
A
#
# COMPACT_ATOMS: atom_id res chain seq x y z
N MET A 1 -47.57 20.91 -2.15
CA MET A 1 -46.27 20.51 -2.77
C MET A 1 -45.07 21.34 -2.38
N LYS A 2 -45.10 22.68 -2.40
CA LYS A 2 -43.94 23.53 -2.04
C LYS A 2 -43.43 23.36 -0.59
N ARG A 3 -44.28 23.05 0.40
CA ARG A 3 -43.89 22.88 1.81
C ARG A 3 -43.19 21.53 2.08
N ILE A 4 -43.51 20.47 1.32
CA ILE A 4 -42.85 19.15 1.45
C ILE A 4 -41.46 19.20 0.86
N PHE A 5 -41.27 19.97 -0.23
CA PHE A 5 -39.94 20.12 -0.85
C PHE A 5 -38.96 20.88 0.07
N PHE A 6 -39.46 21.86 0.82
CA PHE A 6 -38.62 22.61 1.76
C PHE A 6 -38.21 21.76 2.98
N LEU A 7 -39.09 20.85 3.44
CA LEU A 7 -38.77 19.94 4.54
C LEU A 7 -37.75 18.87 4.14
N LEU A 8 -37.82 18.37 2.90
CA LEU A 8 -36.84 17.41 2.35
C LEU A 8 -35.46 18.04 2.12
N VAL A 9 -35.40 19.32 1.73
CA VAL A 9 -34.14 20.06 1.59
C VAL A 9 -33.55 20.37 2.96
N LEU A 10 -34.35 20.70 3.96
CA LEU A 10 -33.87 20.90 5.34
C LEU A 10 -33.39 19.61 6.00
N LEU A 11 -34.05 18.48 5.78
CA LEU A 11 -33.63 17.17 6.25
C LEU A 11 -32.37 16.68 5.53
N GLY A 12 -32.22 16.99 4.23
CA GLY A 12 -31.02 16.70 3.46
C GLY A 12 -29.80 17.54 3.89
N SER A 13 -30.01 18.79 4.32
CA SER A 13 -28.95 19.65 4.86
C SER A 13 -28.56 19.29 6.30
N LEU A 14 -29.51 18.83 7.11
CA LEU A 14 -29.23 18.32 8.45
C LEU A 14 -28.51 16.95 8.43
N ALA A 15 -28.79 16.10 7.44
CA ALA A 15 -28.07 14.84 7.26
C ALA A 15 -26.61 15.04 6.82
N LYS A 16 -26.28 16.14 6.12
CA LYS A 16 -24.90 16.47 5.74
C LYS A 16 -24.05 17.02 6.90
N SER A 17 -24.67 17.53 7.96
CA SER A 17 -23.95 18.08 9.11
C SER A 17 -23.59 17.04 10.20
N TYR A 18 -24.00 15.77 10.04
CA TYR A 18 -23.69 14.68 10.98
C TYR A 18 -22.82 13.57 10.38
N ALA A 19 -22.27 13.75 9.20
CA ALA A 19 -21.17 12.92 8.74
C ALA A 19 -19.90 13.41 9.44
N GLY A 20 -19.73 13.08 10.72
CA GLY A 20 -18.44 13.08 11.36
C GLY A 20 -17.47 12.22 10.52
N PRO A 21 -16.16 12.45 10.59
CA PRO A 21 -15.21 11.65 9.86
C PRO A 21 -15.49 10.18 10.14
N ILE A 22 -15.64 9.38 9.09
CA ILE A 22 -15.78 7.92 9.21
C ILE A 22 -14.45 7.49 9.81
N ILE A 23 -14.45 7.22 11.12
CA ILE A 23 -13.29 6.68 11.81
C ILE A 23 -13.23 5.22 11.42
N THR A 24 -12.38 4.89 10.48
CA THR A 24 -12.07 3.51 10.12
C THR A 24 -11.24 2.92 11.27
N PHE A 25 -11.78 1.96 11.98
CA PHE A 25 -11.04 1.22 13.01
C PHE A 25 -10.34 0.05 12.32
N TYR A 26 -9.04 -0.07 12.55
CA TYR A 26 -8.27 -1.24 12.15
C TYR A 26 -8.08 -2.13 13.38
N GLU A 27 -8.34 -3.42 13.20
CA GLU A 27 -8.12 -4.44 14.21
C GLU A 27 -6.78 -5.14 13.95
N ASP A 28 -6.06 -5.49 15.01
CA ASP A 28 -4.82 -6.25 14.92
C ASP A 28 -4.77 -7.31 16.01
N PHE A 29 -4.46 -8.53 15.62
CA PHE A 29 -4.30 -9.65 16.53
C PHE A 29 -2.82 -9.99 16.68
N SER A 30 -2.41 -10.21 17.91
CA SER A 30 -1.06 -10.68 18.23
C SER A 30 -1.07 -11.64 19.40
N LEU A 31 -0.01 -12.43 19.55
CA LEU A 31 0.16 -13.28 20.72
C LEU A 31 1.13 -12.66 21.70
N LYS A 32 0.76 -12.68 22.98
CA LYS A 32 1.67 -12.34 24.09
C LYS A 32 1.92 -13.59 24.92
N ILE A 33 3.19 -13.98 25.07
CA ILE A 33 3.59 -15.14 25.86
C ILE A 33 4.17 -14.65 27.19
N GLU A 34 3.58 -15.13 28.30
CA GLU A 34 4.01 -14.84 29.65
C GLU A 34 4.29 -16.16 30.39
N GLY A 35 5.55 -16.58 30.43
CA GLY A 35 5.94 -17.88 30.93
C GLY A 35 5.34 -19.01 30.08
N LYS A 36 4.46 -19.83 30.69
CA LYS A 36 3.74 -20.91 29.98
C LYS A 36 2.37 -20.49 29.46
N LYS A 37 1.94 -19.25 29.72
CA LYS A 37 0.62 -18.77 29.32
C LYS A 37 0.71 -18.05 27.99
N VAL A 38 -0.25 -18.33 27.10
CA VAL A 38 -0.43 -17.66 25.82
C VAL A 38 -1.66 -16.80 25.90
N TYR A 39 -1.53 -15.55 25.50
CA TYR A 39 -2.65 -14.62 25.42
C TYR A 39 -2.84 -14.17 24.00
N LEU A 40 -4.08 -14.17 23.54
CA LEU A 40 -4.51 -13.42 22.36
C LEU A 40 -4.67 -11.96 22.76
N VAL A 41 -4.01 -11.08 22.05
CA VAL A 41 -4.11 -9.62 22.22
C VAL A 41 -4.80 -9.07 21.00
N LYS A 42 -5.93 -8.40 21.22
CA LYS A 42 -6.66 -7.66 20.17
C LYS A 42 -6.49 -6.16 20.42
N LYS A 43 -6.09 -5.45 19.38
CA LYS A 43 -5.88 -4.00 19.41
C LYS A 43 -6.78 -3.35 18.36
N TYR A 44 -7.33 -2.21 18.72
CA TYR A 44 -8.04 -1.34 17.78
C TYR A 44 -7.26 -0.07 17.63
N TYR A 45 -7.09 0.38 16.40
CA TYR A 45 -6.38 1.61 16.07
C TYR A 45 -7.35 2.64 15.50
N SER A 46 -7.10 3.93 15.81
CA SER A 46 -7.80 5.03 15.14
C SER A 46 -7.08 5.35 13.83
N ASN A 47 -7.87 5.63 12.80
CA ASN A 47 -7.41 6.13 11.50
C ASN A 47 -6.29 5.29 10.86
N GLY A 48 -6.57 4.55 9.82
CA GLY A 48 -5.72 3.94 8.77
C GLY A 48 -4.24 3.63 9.03
N ASN A 49 -3.61 4.30 9.94
CA ASN A 49 -2.17 4.27 10.12
C ASN A 49 -1.67 3.29 11.20
N LYS A 50 -2.55 2.53 11.87
CA LYS A 50 -2.19 1.59 12.96
C LYS A 50 -1.28 2.19 14.04
N ILE A 51 -1.50 3.45 14.39
CA ILE A 51 -0.59 4.22 15.23
C ILE A 51 -1.11 4.39 16.65
N ALA A 52 -2.36 4.87 16.78
CA ALA A 52 -2.94 5.11 18.09
C ALA A 52 -3.89 3.99 18.49
N ILE A 53 -3.59 3.32 19.58
CA ILE A 53 -4.43 2.28 20.15
C ILE A 53 -5.65 2.95 20.82
N THR A 54 -6.84 2.56 20.38
CA THR A 54 -8.11 3.00 20.95
C THR A 54 -8.72 1.97 21.87
N SER A 55 -8.40 0.68 21.67
CA SER A 55 -8.75 -0.41 22.57
C SER A 55 -7.64 -1.46 22.61
N TYR A 56 -7.42 -2.06 23.79
CA TYR A 56 -6.47 -3.14 24.02
C TYR A 56 -7.14 -4.22 24.87
N GLU A 57 -7.28 -5.40 24.32
CA GLU A 57 -7.94 -6.52 24.96
C GLU A 57 -6.98 -7.72 25.01
N LYS A 58 -7.03 -8.50 26.10
CA LYS A 58 -6.11 -9.61 26.36
C LYS A 58 -6.86 -10.82 26.89
N TYR A 59 -6.78 -11.94 26.18
CA TYR A 59 -7.51 -13.17 26.47
C TYR A 59 -6.56 -14.33 26.64
N LEU A 60 -6.70 -15.09 27.73
CA LEU A 60 -5.92 -16.30 27.96
C LEU A 60 -6.39 -17.41 27.04
N LEU A 61 -5.47 -17.98 26.27
CA LEU A 61 -5.71 -19.15 25.43
C LEU A 61 -5.48 -20.45 26.23
N PRO A 62 -6.24 -21.52 25.93
CA PRO A 62 -6.23 -22.77 26.72
C PRO A 62 -5.14 -23.76 26.30
N PHE A 63 -4.01 -23.28 25.74
CA PHE A 63 -2.95 -24.19 25.26
C PHE A 63 -1.53 -23.69 25.61
N ASP A 64 -0.55 -24.59 25.46
CA ASP A 64 0.85 -24.37 25.80
C ASP A 64 1.52 -23.31 24.90
N SER A 65 2.48 -22.58 25.47
CA SER A 65 3.25 -21.54 24.79
C SER A 65 4.34 -22.07 23.84
N LYS A 66 4.62 -23.39 23.83
CA LYS A 66 5.71 -23.94 23.02
C LYS A 66 5.43 -23.81 21.54
N GLU A 67 6.27 -23.04 20.83
CA GLU A 67 6.19 -22.81 19.39
C GLU A 67 4.84 -22.23 18.91
N THR A 68 4.12 -21.53 19.78
CA THR A 68 2.80 -20.99 19.47
C THR A 68 2.92 -19.75 18.58
N HIS A 69 2.21 -19.77 17.45
CA HIS A 69 2.17 -18.65 16.50
C HIS A 69 0.82 -18.59 15.78
N ILE A 70 0.48 -17.40 15.30
CA ILE A 70 -0.69 -17.21 14.42
C ILE A 70 -0.32 -17.70 13.03
N VAL A 71 -1.12 -18.60 12.49
CA VAL A 71 -0.99 -19.11 11.12
C VAL A 71 -1.76 -18.22 10.16
N MET A 72 -2.99 -17.83 10.55
CA MET A 72 -3.86 -16.96 9.77
C MET A 72 -4.77 -16.14 10.68
N THR A 73 -5.07 -14.93 10.28
CA THR A 73 -6.20 -14.12 10.76
C THR A 73 -7.28 -14.12 9.67
N GLY A 74 -8.56 -14.05 10.06
CA GLY A 74 -9.66 -13.77 9.13
C GLY A 74 -9.48 -12.45 8.37
N GLU A 75 -10.37 -12.17 7.44
CA GLU A 75 -10.43 -10.88 6.73
C GLU A 75 -10.79 -9.73 7.69
N GLU A 76 -10.67 -8.49 7.23
CA GLU A 76 -11.07 -7.32 8.00
C GLU A 76 -12.53 -7.51 8.50
N ASP A 77 -12.73 -7.36 9.81
CA ASP A 77 -13.98 -7.64 10.56
C ASP A 77 -14.24 -9.11 10.92
N GLU A 78 -13.46 -10.08 10.49
CA GLU A 78 -13.56 -11.46 10.95
C GLU A 78 -12.80 -11.66 12.26
N ASN A 79 -13.45 -12.34 13.18
CA ASN A 79 -12.92 -12.55 14.55
C ASN A 79 -12.29 -13.94 14.72
N GLU A 80 -11.91 -14.57 13.62
CA GLU A 80 -11.42 -15.94 13.57
C GLU A 80 -9.94 -15.97 13.25
N LEU A 81 -9.27 -16.94 13.87
CA LEU A 81 -7.83 -17.15 13.70
C LEU A 81 -7.52 -18.65 13.62
N ILE A 82 -6.46 -18.98 12.89
CA ILE A 82 -5.81 -20.27 12.99
C ILE A 82 -4.52 -20.06 13.75
N ILE A 83 -4.35 -20.79 14.85
CA ILE A 83 -3.16 -20.77 15.71
C ILE A 83 -2.56 -22.17 15.75
N ALA A 84 -1.26 -22.27 15.58
CA ALA A 84 -0.52 -23.52 15.76
C ALA A 84 0.41 -23.44 16.97
N ASN A 85 0.62 -24.60 17.61
CA ASN A 85 1.71 -24.80 18.55
C ASN A 85 2.53 -26.04 18.16
N ALA A 86 3.47 -26.46 19.00
CA ALA A 86 4.31 -27.64 18.74
C ALA A 86 3.51 -28.93 18.46
N ASN A 87 2.29 -29.04 18.95
CA ASN A 87 1.51 -30.29 18.92
C ASN A 87 0.34 -30.26 17.96
N ASP A 88 -0.38 -29.13 17.90
CA ASP A 88 -1.70 -29.07 17.28
C ASP A 88 -1.97 -27.73 16.58
N TYR A 89 -2.87 -27.77 15.60
CA TYR A 89 -3.55 -26.61 15.03
C TYR A 89 -4.87 -26.38 15.72
N TYR A 90 -5.21 -25.12 15.94
CA TYR A 90 -6.44 -24.68 16.58
C TYR A 90 -7.15 -23.64 15.72
N PHE A 91 -8.44 -23.79 15.58
CA PHE A 91 -9.34 -22.71 15.18
C PHE A 91 -9.70 -21.91 16.42
N VAL A 92 -9.51 -20.61 16.39
CA VAL A 92 -9.76 -19.70 17.49
C VAL A 92 -10.74 -18.65 17.04
N GLU A 93 -11.89 -18.63 17.68
CA GLU A 93 -12.97 -17.67 17.46
C GLU A 93 -12.99 -16.68 18.63
N TYR A 94 -12.97 -15.39 18.30
CA TYR A 94 -13.19 -14.31 19.23
C TYR A 94 -14.59 -13.75 19.03
N PHE A 95 -15.39 -13.68 20.10
CA PHE A 95 -16.74 -13.10 20.03
C PHE A 95 -16.95 -12.12 21.19
N ARG A 96 -17.62 -10.99 20.90
CA ARG A 96 -18.06 -10.03 21.90
C ARG A 96 -19.34 -10.51 22.55
N ASP A 97 -19.27 -11.05 23.75
CA ASP A 97 -20.45 -11.26 24.58
C ASP A 97 -20.54 -10.13 25.60
N TYR A 98 -21.36 -9.15 25.34
CA TYR A 98 -21.59 -8.01 26.23
C TYR A 98 -22.27 -8.39 27.55
N THR A 99 -22.75 -9.63 27.69
CA THR A 99 -23.54 -10.09 28.85
C THR A 99 -22.76 -10.99 29.80
N LYS A 100 -21.54 -11.45 29.41
CA LYS A 100 -20.77 -12.43 30.16
C LYS A 100 -19.36 -11.96 30.48
N ASN A 101 -18.81 -12.60 31.53
CA ASN A 101 -17.45 -12.38 31.99
C ASN A 101 -16.44 -12.56 30.84
N MET A 102 -15.56 -11.60 30.58
CA MET A 102 -14.62 -11.56 29.45
C MET A 102 -13.81 -12.86 29.20
N LYS A 103 -13.68 -13.73 30.20
CA LYS A 103 -13.03 -15.04 30.06
C LYS A 103 -13.72 -16.00 29.06
N GLN A 104 -14.94 -15.73 28.66
CA GLN A 104 -15.73 -16.57 27.74
C GLN A 104 -15.74 -16.04 26.30
N CYS A 105 -15.00 -14.99 26.00
CA CYS A 105 -15.02 -14.35 24.69
C CYS A 105 -14.09 -15.00 23.65
N VAL A 106 -13.34 -16.02 24.02
CA VAL A 106 -12.45 -16.74 23.10
C VAL A 106 -12.76 -18.23 23.17
N ARG A 107 -13.11 -18.80 22.05
CA ARG A 107 -13.28 -20.25 21.87
C ARG A 107 -12.10 -20.78 21.05
N ALA A 108 -11.42 -21.82 21.52
CA ALA A 108 -10.39 -22.50 20.78
C ALA A 108 -10.80 -23.96 20.56
N VAL A 109 -10.84 -24.38 19.31
CA VAL A 109 -11.20 -25.74 18.90
C VAL A 109 -9.98 -26.40 18.29
N LYS A 110 -9.56 -27.53 18.82
CA LYS A 110 -8.49 -28.32 18.24
C LYS A 110 -8.94 -28.94 16.93
N MET A 111 -8.15 -28.75 15.86
CA MET A 111 -8.45 -29.26 14.52
C MET A 111 -7.71 -30.59 14.24
N PHE A 112 -6.41 -30.54 14.19
CA PHE A 112 -5.58 -31.71 13.88
C PHE A 112 -4.16 -31.56 14.44
N PRO A 113 -3.44 -32.70 14.65
CA PRO A 113 -2.06 -32.67 15.08
C PRO A 113 -1.12 -32.01 14.05
N THR A 114 -0.15 -31.24 14.51
CA THR A 114 0.83 -30.55 13.66
C THR A 114 1.62 -31.54 12.79
N ASN A 115 1.96 -32.70 13.32
CA ASN A 115 2.71 -33.73 12.60
C ASN A 115 1.90 -34.49 11.51
N SER A 116 0.57 -34.31 11.46
CA SER A 116 -0.28 -34.87 10.40
C SER A 116 -0.33 -34.00 9.15
N VAL A 117 0.13 -32.75 9.24
CA VAL A 117 0.18 -31.79 8.14
C VAL A 117 1.49 -31.91 7.40
N THR A 118 1.45 -32.22 6.11
CA THR A 118 2.64 -32.33 5.28
C THR A 118 2.85 -31.18 4.30
N GLN A 119 1.77 -30.44 3.99
CA GLN A 119 1.80 -29.25 3.16
C GLN A 119 0.72 -28.28 3.64
N THR A 120 0.97 -26.99 3.44
CA THR A 120 0.00 -25.92 3.68
C THR A 120 -0.12 -25.06 2.43
N PHE A 121 -1.30 -24.48 2.24
CA PHE A 121 -1.58 -23.57 1.17
C PHE A 121 -2.51 -22.46 1.68
N ARG A 122 -2.13 -21.19 1.47
CA ARG A 122 -2.85 -20.01 1.94
C ARG A 122 -3.27 -20.04 3.41
N ASN A 123 -2.44 -20.65 4.24
CA ASN A 123 -2.62 -20.72 5.69
C ASN A 123 -3.92 -21.34 6.22
N ASN A 124 -4.97 -21.51 5.39
CA ASN A 124 -6.21 -22.18 5.76
C ASN A 124 -6.49 -23.47 4.99
N CYS A 125 -5.62 -23.88 4.08
CA CYS A 125 -5.71 -25.14 3.36
C CYS A 125 -4.54 -26.03 3.75
N PHE A 126 -4.85 -27.27 4.16
CA PHE A 126 -3.88 -28.20 4.74
C PHE A 126 -3.94 -29.55 4.03
N TYR A 127 -2.77 -30.11 3.73
CA TYR A 127 -2.66 -31.49 3.24
C TYR A 127 -2.47 -32.41 4.43
N VAL A 128 -3.57 -33.03 4.87
CA VAL A 128 -3.66 -33.85 6.08
C VAL A 128 -3.98 -35.28 5.71
N ASN A 129 -3.18 -36.25 6.14
CA ASN A 129 -3.41 -37.68 5.90
C ASN A 129 -3.69 -38.02 4.41
N GLY A 130 -2.98 -37.37 3.48
CA GLY A 130 -3.08 -37.67 2.05
C GLY A 130 -4.22 -36.96 1.31
N LYS A 131 -4.91 -36.03 1.95
CA LYS A 131 -6.02 -35.25 1.37
C LYS A 131 -5.90 -33.78 1.68
N TRP A 132 -6.32 -32.95 0.75
CA TRP A 132 -6.47 -31.53 1.01
C TRP A 132 -7.78 -31.25 1.73
N VAL A 133 -7.69 -30.43 2.78
CA VAL A 133 -8.82 -29.90 3.53
C VAL A 133 -8.66 -28.40 3.68
N ARG A 134 -9.75 -27.67 3.58
CA ARG A 134 -9.84 -26.23 3.88
C ARG A 134 -10.53 -26.03 5.22
N VAL A 135 -10.02 -25.11 6.00
CA VAL A 135 -10.69 -24.61 7.20
C VAL A 135 -11.59 -23.45 6.79
N ALA A 136 -12.89 -23.58 6.99
CA ALA A 136 -13.82 -22.48 6.85
C ALA A 136 -13.59 -21.48 7.99
N MET A 137 -13.36 -20.20 7.66
CA MET A 137 -13.02 -19.20 8.69
C MET A 137 -14.26 -18.80 9.50
N GLU A 138 -15.47 -19.00 8.96
CA GLU A 138 -16.72 -18.61 9.63
C GLU A 138 -17.07 -19.48 10.86
N ASP A 139 -16.66 -20.75 10.87
CA ASP A 139 -17.04 -21.71 11.91
C ASP A 139 -15.96 -22.73 12.28
N GLY A 140 -14.85 -22.77 11.52
CA GLY A 140 -13.76 -23.74 11.67
C GLY A 140 -14.07 -25.12 11.07
N GLU A 141 -15.12 -25.25 10.24
CA GLU A 141 -15.46 -26.53 9.60
C GLU A 141 -14.40 -26.94 8.59
N LEU A 142 -14.09 -28.24 8.57
CA LEU A 142 -13.11 -28.82 7.65
C LEU A 142 -13.80 -29.28 6.37
N THR A 143 -13.58 -28.53 5.29
CA THR A 143 -14.13 -28.85 3.96
C THR A 143 -13.12 -29.61 3.12
N PRO A 144 -13.41 -30.84 2.64
CA PRO A 144 -12.54 -31.57 1.72
C PRO A 144 -12.38 -30.85 0.37
N MET A 145 -11.20 -30.92 -0.21
CA MET A 145 -10.86 -30.35 -1.52
C MET A 145 -10.44 -31.46 -2.51
N PRO A 146 -11.38 -32.28 -3.02
CA PRO A 146 -11.04 -33.49 -3.79
C PRO A 146 -10.34 -33.21 -5.13
N ASP A 147 -10.67 -32.10 -5.79
CA ASP A 147 -10.15 -31.71 -7.10
C ASP A 147 -8.84 -30.90 -7.03
N PHE A 148 -8.37 -30.61 -5.82
CA PHE A 148 -7.17 -29.80 -5.65
C PHE A 148 -5.92 -30.63 -6.02
N PRO A 149 -4.94 -30.05 -6.77
CA PRO A 149 -3.72 -30.75 -7.17
C PRO A 149 -2.99 -31.36 -5.96
N LYS A 150 -2.56 -32.59 -6.06
CA LYS A 150 -1.90 -33.28 -4.94
C LYS A 150 -0.62 -32.57 -4.48
N HIS A 151 0.15 -32.06 -5.43
CA HIS A 151 1.40 -31.33 -5.18
C HIS A 151 1.40 -30.04 -6.00
N PRO A 152 0.64 -29.02 -5.58
CA PRO A 152 0.60 -27.76 -6.27
C PRO A 152 1.91 -26.99 -6.09
N THR A 153 2.30 -26.28 -7.12
CA THR A 153 3.34 -25.26 -7.04
C THR A 153 2.67 -23.90 -7.22
N VAL A 154 2.85 -23.03 -6.25
CA VAL A 154 2.35 -21.65 -6.35
C VAL A 154 3.17 -20.89 -7.39
N ILE A 155 2.49 -20.29 -8.36
CA ILE A 155 3.07 -19.38 -9.34
C ILE A 155 3.02 -17.94 -8.78
N ALA A 156 1.86 -17.55 -8.23
CA ALA A 156 1.64 -16.24 -7.64
C ALA A 156 0.49 -16.28 -6.63
N GLU A 157 0.62 -15.49 -5.57
CA GLU A 157 -0.45 -15.20 -4.63
C GLU A 157 -0.87 -13.73 -4.78
N LEU A 158 -2.16 -13.54 -5.08
CA LEU A 158 -2.81 -12.25 -5.17
C LEU A 158 -3.93 -12.21 -4.13
N GLU A 159 -4.50 -11.05 -3.92
CA GLU A 159 -5.54 -10.84 -2.92
C GLU A 159 -6.74 -11.81 -3.10
N HIS A 160 -7.33 -11.82 -4.29
CA HIS A 160 -8.53 -12.62 -4.57
C HIS A 160 -8.26 -13.93 -5.32
N THR A 161 -7.05 -14.12 -5.85
CA THR A 161 -6.70 -15.30 -6.63
C THR A 161 -5.31 -15.81 -6.32
N THR A 162 -5.16 -17.12 -6.28
CA THR A 162 -3.85 -17.77 -6.29
C THR A 162 -3.69 -18.57 -7.58
N LEU A 163 -2.60 -18.29 -8.29
CA LEU A 163 -2.21 -19.06 -9.47
C LEU A 163 -1.35 -20.24 -9.07
N LEU A 164 -1.76 -21.40 -9.49
CA LEU A 164 -1.13 -22.69 -9.17
C LEU A 164 -0.76 -23.45 -10.44
N LYS A 165 0.20 -24.34 -10.32
CA LYS A 165 0.45 -25.36 -11.35
C LYS A 165 0.78 -26.69 -10.71
N ASP A 166 0.48 -27.76 -11.45
CA ASP A 166 1.07 -29.07 -11.28
C ASP A 166 2.00 -29.40 -12.47
N LYS A 167 2.36 -30.67 -12.64
CA LYS A 167 3.21 -31.10 -13.77
C LYS A 167 2.55 -30.94 -15.15
N ASN A 168 1.20 -30.82 -15.20
CA ASN A 168 0.42 -30.88 -16.43
C ASN A 168 -0.33 -29.59 -16.74
N PHE A 169 -0.87 -28.92 -15.71
CA PHE A 169 -1.85 -27.85 -15.87
C PHE A 169 -1.52 -26.64 -15.02
N VAL A 170 -2.07 -25.51 -15.43
CA VAL A 170 -2.12 -24.24 -14.68
C VAL A 170 -3.54 -24.04 -14.19
N TYR A 171 -3.68 -23.55 -12.97
CA TYR A 171 -4.95 -23.36 -12.30
C TYR A 171 -5.07 -21.96 -11.72
N GLU A 172 -6.27 -21.46 -11.72
CA GLU A 172 -6.74 -20.31 -10.97
C GLU A 172 -7.54 -20.79 -9.76
N TYR A 173 -7.13 -20.42 -8.57
CA TYR A 173 -7.86 -20.67 -7.34
C TYR A 173 -8.43 -19.35 -6.83
N ASP A 174 -9.75 -19.21 -6.89
CA ASP A 174 -10.46 -18.03 -6.35
C ASP A 174 -10.48 -18.13 -4.81
N ASN A 175 -9.87 -17.15 -4.16
CA ASN A 175 -9.69 -17.13 -2.71
C ASN A 175 -10.97 -16.78 -1.94
N ARG A 176 -11.97 -16.17 -2.61
CA ARG A 176 -13.26 -15.76 -2.03
C ARG A 176 -14.28 -16.88 -2.13
N THR A 177 -14.39 -17.49 -3.30
CA THR A 177 -15.35 -18.57 -3.56
C THR A 177 -14.77 -19.95 -3.31
N TYR A 178 -13.43 -20.02 -3.11
CA TYR A 178 -12.67 -21.25 -2.89
C TYR A 178 -12.79 -22.26 -4.04
N THR A 179 -13.00 -21.77 -5.25
CA THR A 179 -13.16 -22.60 -6.43
C THR A 179 -11.84 -22.71 -7.20
N LEU A 180 -11.58 -23.91 -7.72
CA LEU A 180 -10.42 -24.18 -8.57
C LEU A 180 -10.86 -24.28 -10.04
N LYS A 181 -10.22 -23.51 -10.90
CA LYS A 181 -10.48 -23.51 -12.34
C LYS A 181 -9.18 -23.76 -13.09
N LYS A 182 -9.23 -24.68 -14.05
CA LYS A 182 -8.11 -24.88 -14.98
C LYS A 182 -8.03 -23.75 -15.99
N ILE A 183 -6.83 -23.21 -16.20
CA ILE A 183 -6.56 -22.21 -17.23
C ILE A 183 -6.14 -22.94 -18.50
N GLU A 184 -6.97 -22.83 -19.54
CA GLU A 184 -6.72 -23.49 -20.82
C GLU A 184 -5.62 -22.77 -21.62
N GLY A 185 -4.89 -23.50 -22.45
CA GLY A 185 -3.90 -22.95 -23.39
C GLY A 185 -2.52 -22.67 -22.80
N LEU A 186 -2.36 -22.63 -21.47
CA LEU A 186 -1.07 -22.46 -20.81
C LEU A 186 -0.36 -23.79 -20.58
N ASN A 187 0.95 -23.79 -20.83
CA ASN A 187 1.82 -24.91 -20.55
C ASN A 187 2.47 -24.77 -19.15
N ALA A 188 2.15 -25.67 -18.25
CA ALA A 188 2.65 -25.65 -16.88
C ALA A 188 4.20 -25.65 -16.75
N LYS A 189 4.93 -26.13 -17.77
CA LYS A 189 6.40 -26.16 -17.74
C LYS A 189 7.04 -24.83 -18.08
N THR A 190 6.39 -24.04 -18.96
CA THR A 190 6.95 -22.80 -19.52
C THR A 190 6.24 -21.53 -19.06
N VAL A 191 5.13 -21.67 -18.33
CA VAL A 191 4.36 -20.54 -17.80
C VAL A 191 5.21 -19.63 -16.93
N GLN A 192 5.09 -18.34 -17.19
CA GLN A 192 5.73 -17.25 -16.49
C GLN A 192 4.67 -16.30 -15.94
N PHE A 193 4.98 -15.71 -14.80
CA PHE A 193 4.16 -14.68 -14.18
C PHE A 193 5.01 -13.45 -13.91
N GLN A 194 4.54 -12.30 -14.33
CA GLN A 194 5.15 -11.01 -14.04
C GLN A 194 4.21 -10.20 -13.15
N LYS A 195 4.57 -10.08 -11.87
CA LYS A 195 3.86 -9.22 -10.92
C LYS A 195 4.16 -7.77 -11.25
N THR A 196 3.11 -6.96 -11.23
CA THR A 196 3.22 -5.51 -11.34
C THR A 196 2.96 -4.84 -9.99
N ASN A 197 3.17 -3.55 -9.86
CA ASN A 197 2.90 -2.81 -8.62
C ASN A 197 1.38 -2.66 -8.38
N SER A 198 0.99 -2.40 -7.14
CA SER A 198 -0.34 -2.55 -6.53
C SER A 198 -1.58 -1.98 -7.26
N TYR A 199 -1.43 -1.23 -8.34
CA TYR A 199 -2.58 -0.67 -9.09
C TYR A 199 -2.65 -1.16 -10.54
N TYR A 200 -1.89 -2.19 -10.91
CA TYR A 200 -1.70 -2.57 -12.32
C TYR A 200 -1.91 -4.05 -12.56
N LYS A 201 -2.38 -4.36 -13.77
CA LYS A 201 -2.62 -5.74 -14.17
C LYS A 201 -1.36 -6.57 -14.21
N ASN A 202 -1.43 -7.75 -13.65
CA ASN A 202 -0.37 -8.75 -13.69
C ASN A 202 -0.39 -9.49 -15.03
N LEU A 203 0.74 -10.04 -15.44
CA LEU A 203 0.88 -10.77 -16.71
C LEU A 203 1.15 -12.25 -16.43
N LEU A 204 0.38 -13.12 -17.09
CA LEU A 204 0.56 -14.56 -17.07
C LEU A 204 0.68 -15.05 -18.51
N TYR A 205 1.81 -15.68 -18.87
CA TYR A 205 2.07 -16.04 -20.26
C TYR A 205 3.01 -17.24 -20.41
N ASP A 206 2.98 -17.83 -21.58
CA ASP A 206 3.99 -18.79 -22.07
C ASP A 206 4.32 -18.50 -23.54
N ASP A 207 4.89 -19.47 -24.27
CA ASP A 207 5.18 -19.32 -25.69
C ASP A 207 3.92 -19.04 -26.53
N ASN A 208 2.76 -19.58 -26.15
CA ASN A 208 1.56 -19.66 -26.99
C ASN A 208 0.42 -18.79 -26.50
N ALA A 209 0.31 -18.58 -25.20
CA ALA A 209 -0.81 -17.90 -24.57
C ALA A 209 -0.34 -16.71 -23.73
N PHE A 210 -1.16 -15.66 -23.74
CA PHE A 210 -0.93 -14.42 -23.01
C PHE A 210 -2.21 -13.95 -22.34
N TYR A 211 -2.14 -13.77 -21.03
CA TYR A 211 -3.23 -13.34 -20.16
C TYR A 211 -2.83 -12.10 -19.37
N VAL A 212 -3.81 -11.28 -19.10
CA VAL A 212 -3.71 -10.12 -18.21
C VAL A 212 -4.67 -10.32 -17.05
N MET A 213 -4.26 -10.00 -15.85
CA MET A 213 -5.04 -10.18 -14.62
C MET A 213 -4.97 -8.92 -13.79
N ASP A 214 -6.07 -8.50 -13.18
CA ASP A 214 -6.09 -7.36 -12.27
C ASP A 214 -5.11 -7.54 -11.10
N TYR A 215 -4.72 -6.45 -10.47
CA TYR A 215 -3.75 -6.47 -9.37
C TYR A 215 -4.18 -7.36 -8.20
N ASN A 216 -5.49 -7.41 -7.93
CA ASN A 216 -6.09 -8.24 -6.88
C ASN A 216 -6.42 -9.67 -7.36
N GLY A 217 -6.34 -9.93 -8.67
CA GLY A 217 -6.62 -11.25 -9.25
C GLY A 217 -8.08 -11.53 -9.58
N THR A 218 -8.94 -10.52 -9.69
CA THR A 218 -10.38 -10.74 -9.96
C THR A 218 -10.71 -11.13 -11.39
N ASP A 219 -9.98 -10.59 -12.37
CA ASP A 219 -10.30 -10.74 -13.79
C ASP A 219 -9.11 -11.27 -14.58
N LEU A 220 -9.10 -12.57 -14.84
CA LEU A 220 -8.14 -13.18 -15.78
C LEU A 220 -8.66 -13.09 -17.21
N MET A 221 -8.01 -12.28 -18.03
CA MET A 221 -8.41 -11.99 -19.40
C MET A 221 -7.40 -12.55 -20.41
N GLU A 222 -7.86 -13.41 -21.34
CA GLU A 222 -7.03 -13.89 -22.45
C GLU A 222 -6.91 -12.82 -23.56
N ILE A 223 -5.67 -12.46 -23.89
CA ILE A 223 -5.35 -11.50 -24.97
C ILE A 223 -4.79 -12.21 -26.21
N THR A 224 -4.44 -13.48 -26.10
CA THR A 224 -3.84 -14.28 -27.17
C THR A 224 -4.58 -14.17 -28.49
N LYS A 225 -5.90 -14.35 -28.46
CA LYS A 225 -6.75 -14.35 -29.67
C LYS A 225 -6.69 -13.02 -30.40
N ASP A 226 -6.74 -11.93 -29.66
CA ASP A 226 -6.73 -10.59 -30.25
C ASP A 226 -5.37 -10.30 -30.89
N LEU A 227 -4.27 -10.69 -30.26
CA LEU A 227 -2.92 -10.58 -30.81
C LEU A 227 -2.75 -11.43 -32.08
N ARG A 228 -3.20 -12.70 -32.07
CA ARG A 228 -3.10 -13.62 -33.21
C ARG A 228 -3.94 -13.14 -34.39
N THR A 229 -5.16 -12.67 -34.16
CA THR A 229 -6.04 -12.12 -35.18
C THR A 229 -5.45 -10.91 -35.89
N ARG A 230 -4.65 -10.11 -35.15
CA ARG A 230 -3.95 -8.94 -35.69
C ARG A 230 -2.59 -9.27 -36.30
N GLY A 231 -2.20 -10.56 -36.35
CA GLY A 231 -1.00 -11.06 -37.03
C GLY A 231 0.24 -11.18 -36.14
N CYS A 232 0.13 -11.10 -34.81
CA CYS A 232 1.23 -11.40 -33.91
C CYS A 232 1.46 -12.91 -33.81
N ASN A 233 2.37 -13.46 -34.62
CA ASN A 233 2.69 -14.89 -34.68
C ASN A 233 3.97 -15.26 -33.90
N ARG A 234 4.46 -14.38 -33.04
CA ARG A 234 5.65 -14.60 -32.24
C ARG A 234 5.34 -15.36 -30.95
N LYS A 235 6.37 -15.95 -30.33
CA LYS A 235 6.28 -16.52 -28.99
C LYS A 235 6.29 -15.40 -27.97
N PHE A 236 5.36 -15.42 -27.01
CA PHE A 236 5.28 -14.34 -26.03
C PHE A 236 6.47 -14.32 -25.06
N THR A 237 7.13 -15.47 -24.84
CA THR A 237 8.38 -15.55 -24.07
C THR A 237 9.57 -14.82 -24.72
N GLU A 238 9.48 -14.49 -26.01
CA GLU A 238 10.49 -13.70 -26.73
C GLU A 238 10.27 -12.19 -26.57
N ALA A 239 9.09 -11.77 -26.09
CA ALA A 239 8.77 -10.35 -25.92
C ALA A 239 9.44 -9.76 -24.69
N THR A 240 9.86 -8.52 -24.80
CA THR A 240 10.07 -7.66 -23.64
C THR A 240 8.75 -6.96 -23.36
N PHE A 241 8.20 -7.19 -22.16
CA PHE A 241 6.99 -6.49 -21.72
C PHE A 241 7.39 -5.15 -21.13
N ILE A 242 6.88 -4.11 -21.73
CA ILE A 242 7.09 -2.73 -21.29
C ILE A 242 5.74 -2.23 -20.81
N ARG A 243 5.69 -1.88 -19.55
CA ARG A 243 4.54 -1.20 -19.00
C ARG A 243 4.56 0.24 -19.50
N TYR A 244 3.46 0.64 -20.07
CA TYR A 244 3.29 1.94 -20.63
C TYR A 244 2.10 2.64 -19.95
N ARG A 245 2.36 3.74 -19.28
CA ARG A 245 1.35 4.46 -18.50
C ARG A 245 0.37 5.15 -19.43
N SER A 246 -0.92 4.93 -19.20
CA SER A 246 -1.97 5.77 -19.78
C SER A 246 -2.60 6.63 -18.69
N GLU A 247 -3.26 7.70 -19.11
CA GLU A 247 -3.88 8.69 -18.22
C GLU A 247 -4.91 8.07 -17.29
N GLY A 248 -4.78 8.35 -16.00
CA GLY A 248 -5.69 7.97 -14.94
C GLY A 248 -5.63 6.48 -14.59
N GLU A 249 -6.12 6.14 -13.42
CA GLU A 249 -6.12 4.78 -12.85
C GLU A 249 -6.84 3.72 -13.69
N LEU A 250 -7.56 4.13 -14.75
CA LEU A 250 -8.48 3.27 -15.48
C LEU A 250 -7.91 2.66 -16.76
N TYR A 251 -6.75 3.14 -17.27
CA TYR A 251 -6.20 2.68 -18.55
C TYR A 251 -4.75 2.24 -18.41
N GLU A 252 -4.50 0.96 -18.57
CA GLU A 252 -3.16 0.42 -18.67
C GLU A 252 -2.83 -0.04 -20.06
N GLN A 253 -1.65 0.37 -20.50
CA GLN A 253 -1.07 -0.11 -21.74
C GLN A 253 0.17 -0.96 -21.44
N TYR A 254 0.21 -2.12 -22.07
CA TYR A 254 1.42 -2.94 -22.16
C TYR A 254 1.92 -2.91 -23.58
N LEU A 255 3.22 -2.71 -23.72
CA LEU A 255 3.88 -2.84 -25.02
C LEU A 255 4.66 -4.15 -25.03
N LEU A 256 4.44 -4.95 -26.07
CA LEU A 256 5.25 -6.12 -26.34
C LEU A 256 6.26 -5.73 -27.42
N ASP A 257 7.53 -5.78 -27.06
CA ASP A 257 8.66 -5.50 -27.94
C ASP A 257 9.39 -6.80 -28.27
N PHE A 258 9.23 -7.29 -29.49
CA PHE A 258 9.92 -8.47 -30.00
C PHE A 258 11.27 -8.14 -30.66
N LYS A 259 11.74 -6.90 -30.57
CA LYS A 259 13.00 -6.41 -31.17
C LYS A 259 13.04 -6.53 -32.70
N ASP A 260 11.90 -6.49 -33.35
CA ASP A 260 11.75 -6.56 -34.79
C ASP A 260 11.40 -5.21 -35.45
N GLY A 261 11.50 -4.12 -34.68
CA GLY A 261 11.18 -2.77 -35.16
C GLY A 261 9.69 -2.40 -35.02
N ASN A 262 8.88 -3.29 -34.46
CA ASN A 262 7.48 -3.04 -34.20
C ASN A 262 7.19 -3.22 -32.72
N LEU A 263 6.27 -2.41 -32.20
CA LEU A 263 5.70 -2.57 -30.88
C LEU A 263 4.24 -3.02 -31.01
N TRP A 264 3.81 -3.84 -30.07
CA TRP A 264 2.41 -4.22 -29.95
C TRP A 264 1.84 -3.56 -28.71
N SER A 265 0.90 -2.64 -28.91
CA SER A 265 0.17 -2.03 -27.80
C SER A 265 -1.01 -2.90 -27.42
N CYS A 266 -1.05 -3.30 -26.15
CA CYS A 266 -2.17 -4.02 -25.55
C CYS A 266 -2.80 -3.11 -24.51
N ASN A 267 -4.00 -2.63 -24.77
CA ASN A 267 -4.79 -1.81 -23.85
C ASN A 267 -5.92 -2.66 -23.29
N THR A 268 -6.06 -2.66 -21.97
CA THR A 268 -7.10 -3.41 -21.27
C THR A 268 -7.81 -2.47 -20.32
N TYR A 269 -9.02 -2.03 -20.69
CA TYR A 269 -9.90 -1.24 -19.84
C TYR A 269 -11.20 -1.99 -19.61
N ALA A 270 -11.52 -2.29 -18.37
CA ALA A 270 -12.70 -3.06 -17.99
C ALA A 270 -12.84 -4.32 -18.89
N ASN A 271 -13.85 -4.37 -19.74
CA ASN A 271 -14.06 -5.44 -20.72
C ASN A 271 -13.55 -5.09 -22.14
N TYR A 272 -12.90 -3.95 -22.31
CA TYR A 272 -12.35 -3.53 -23.61
C TYR A 272 -10.94 -4.04 -23.79
N ARG A 273 -10.71 -4.68 -24.93
CA ARG A 273 -9.41 -5.19 -25.37
C ARG A 273 -9.06 -4.48 -26.66
N PHE A 274 -7.99 -3.74 -26.62
CA PHE A 274 -7.48 -3.09 -27.82
C PHE A 274 -6.05 -3.51 -28.05
N VAL A 275 -5.78 -4.11 -29.19
CA VAL A 275 -4.44 -4.54 -29.57
C VAL A 275 -4.08 -3.87 -30.90
N LEU A 276 -2.99 -3.12 -30.93
CA LEU A 276 -2.53 -2.39 -32.11
C LEU A 276 -1.06 -2.70 -32.40
N PRO A 277 -0.71 -3.13 -33.61
CA PRO A 277 0.66 -3.12 -34.09
C PRO A 277 1.09 -1.69 -34.41
N ILE A 278 2.17 -1.22 -33.80
CA ILE A 278 2.76 0.10 -34.04
C ILE A 278 4.04 -0.12 -34.81
N LYS A 279 3.98 0.16 -36.13
CA LYS A 279 5.12 -0.02 -37.04
C LYS A 279 6.15 1.08 -36.87
N ASN A 280 7.42 0.75 -37.04
CA ASN A 280 8.54 1.69 -36.98
C ASN A 280 8.54 2.50 -35.65
N ALA A 281 8.23 1.82 -34.55
CA ALA A 281 8.15 2.40 -33.24
C ALA A 281 9.24 1.84 -32.33
N THR A 282 9.74 2.69 -31.46
CA THR A 282 10.78 2.32 -30.49
C THR A 282 10.43 2.88 -29.12
N TYR A 283 10.53 2.06 -28.10
CA TYR A 283 10.42 2.54 -26.72
C TYR A 283 11.73 3.18 -26.26
N VAL A 284 11.66 4.46 -25.93
CA VAL A 284 12.79 5.24 -25.43
C VAL A 284 12.81 5.18 -23.90
N LYS A 285 13.55 4.22 -23.35
CA LYS A 285 13.59 3.94 -21.91
C LYS A 285 13.98 5.15 -21.04
N ALA A 286 14.85 6.02 -21.55
CA ALA A 286 15.29 7.22 -20.82
C ALA A 286 14.14 8.23 -20.62
N LEU A 287 13.18 8.24 -21.53
CA LEU A 287 12.01 9.13 -21.50
C LEU A 287 10.76 8.45 -20.97
N GLU A 288 10.75 7.12 -20.95
CA GLU A 288 9.53 6.30 -20.80
C GLU A 288 8.44 6.68 -21.81
N MET A 289 8.84 6.89 -23.06
CA MET A 289 7.99 7.30 -24.17
C MET A 289 8.17 6.37 -25.38
N VAL A 290 7.15 6.29 -26.23
CA VAL A 290 7.27 5.66 -27.55
C VAL A 290 7.60 6.72 -28.58
N LYS A 291 8.65 6.47 -29.39
CA LYS A 291 9.04 7.28 -30.52
C LYS A 291 8.54 6.62 -31.81
N THR A 292 7.85 7.38 -32.64
CA THR A 292 7.43 7.03 -34.00
C THR A 292 8.05 8.00 -35.00
N SER A 293 7.65 7.89 -36.29
CA SER A 293 7.99 8.89 -37.31
C SER A 293 7.34 10.25 -37.08
N GLU A 294 6.22 10.30 -36.34
CA GLU A 294 5.44 11.52 -36.08
C GLU A 294 5.92 12.26 -34.83
N GLY A 295 6.58 11.58 -33.89
CA GLY A 295 7.08 12.19 -32.68
C GLY A 295 7.15 11.23 -31.49
N TYR A 296 7.07 11.79 -30.29
CA TYR A 296 7.13 11.07 -29.01
C TYR A 296 5.76 11.04 -28.35
N TYR A 297 5.40 9.89 -27.79
CA TYR A 297 4.09 9.66 -27.18
C TYR A 297 4.27 9.11 -25.75
N ILE A 298 3.50 9.62 -24.79
CA ILE A 298 3.37 9.03 -23.44
C ILE A 298 2.24 7.99 -23.41
N SER A 299 1.25 8.12 -24.28
CA SER A 299 0.14 7.20 -24.44
C SER A 299 -0.09 6.97 -25.92
N LEU A 300 -0.70 5.87 -26.31
CA LEU A 300 -0.93 5.48 -27.71
C LEU A 300 -2.40 5.10 -27.87
N ARG A 301 -3.28 6.10 -27.77
CA ARG A 301 -4.69 5.98 -28.13
C ARG A 301 -4.91 6.49 -29.54
N ASP A 302 -6.06 6.16 -30.12
CA ASP A 302 -6.39 6.56 -31.49
C ASP A 302 -6.39 8.10 -31.72
N ASP A 303 -6.61 8.88 -30.67
CA ASP A 303 -6.69 10.35 -30.70
C ASP A 303 -5.46 11.05 -30.08
N ASP A 304 -4.47 10.28 -29.62
CA ASP A 304 -3.28 10.85 -29.00
C ASP A 304 -2.42 11.60 -30.03
N GLN A 305 -2.03 12.80 -29.67
CA GLN A 305 -1.07 13.59 -30.42
C GLN A 305 0.34 13.41 -29.86
N PRO A 306 1.38 13.58 -30.68
CA PRO A 306 2.74 13.59 -30.17
C PRO A 306 2.94 14.75 -29.19
N ILE A 307 3.82 14.54 -28.23
CA ILE A 307 4.16 15.57 -27.24
C ILE A 307 4.89 16.69 -27.93
N ASP A 308 4.48 17.92 -27.67
CA ASP A 308 5.22 19.10 -28.08
C ASP A 308 6.51 19.24 -27.25
N MET A 309 7.63 19.03 -27.92
CA MET A 309 8.98 19.13 -27.37
C MET A 309 9.72 20.39 -27.85
N SER A 310 9.00 21.34 -28.45
CA SER A 310 9.61 22.57 -29.01
C SER A 310 10.41 23.39 -27.99
N ALA A 311 10.02 23.32 -26.70
CA ALA A 311 10.72 23.99 -25.62
C ALA A 311 11.98 23.26 -25.13
N VAL A 312 12.23 22.00 -25.57
CA VAL A 312 13.37 21.21 -25.11
C VAL A 312 14.64 21.68 -25.81
N ARG A 313 15.63 22.12 -25.01
CA ARG A 313 16.91 22.63 -25.53
C ARG A 313 17.80 21.52 -26.08
N ASN A 314 17.89 20.40 -25.39
CA ASN A 314 18.74 19.28 -25.77
C ASN A 314 18.01 17.94 -25.68
N LEU A 315 17.32 17.57 -26.75
CA LEU A 315 16.55 16.33 -26.81
C LEU A 315 17.40 15.06 -26.60
N ASN A 316 18.66 15.07 -27.03
CA ASN A 316 19.55 13.91 -26.89
C ASN A 316 19.98 13.64 -25.44
N LYS A 317 19.95 14.66 -24.57
CA LYS A 317 20.23 14.55 -23.15
C LYS A 317 18.96 14.43 -22.30
N LEU A 318 17.79 14.64 -22.90
CA LEU A 318 16.54 14.62 -22.18
C LEU A 318 16.28 13.24 -21.57
N HIS A 319 15.94 13.21 -20.30
CA HIS A 319 15.56 12.00 -19.59
C HIS A 319 14.51 12.29 -18.52
N LYS A 320 13.69 11.28 -18.22
CA LYS A 320 12.72 11.33 -17.14
C LYS A 320 13.43 11.28 -15.80
N VAL A 321 13.03 12.15 -14.90
CA VAL A 321 13.56 12.21 -13.53
C VAL A 321 12.85 11.13 -12.69
N LYS A 322 13.65 10.24 -12.09
CA LYS A 322 13.16 9.26 -11.12
C LYS A 322 13.26 9.85 -9.73
N TYR A 323 12.13 9.99 -9.08
CA TYR A 323 12.03 10.51 -7.73
C TYR A 323 11.16 9.59 -6.85
N ALA A 324 11.21 9.79 -5.54
CA ALA A 324 10.30 9.09 -4.65
C ALA A 324 8.87 9.60 -4.88
N PHE A 325 7.92 8.68 -4.77
CA PHE A 325 6.51 8.94 -5.06
C PHE A 325 5.94 10.04 -4.15
N HIS A 326 5.18 10.97 -4.74
CA HIS A 326 4.36 11.95 -4.05
C HIS A 326 2.91 11.48 -4.07
N TYR A 327 2.28 11.38 -2.94
CA TYR A 327 0.92 10.80 -2.75
C TYR A 327 -0.18 11.41 -3.65
N LEU A 328 0.00 12.63 -4.12
CA LEU A 328 -1.02 13.35 -4.89
C LEU A 328 -0.73 13.46 -6.40
N ASN A 329 0.31 12.77 -6.93
CA ASN A 329 0.85 13.15 -8.24
C ASN A 329 0.94 12.02 -9.25
N GLU A 330 -0.20 11.43 -9.58
CA GLU A 330 -0.32 10.57 -10.75
C GLU A 330 -0.47 11.36 -12.07
N ASN A 331 -0.53 12.68 -12.00
CA ASN A 331 -0.96 13.55 -13.09
C ASN A 331 0.18 14.24 -13.87
N TYR A 332 1.44 14.00 -13.54
CA TYR A 332 2.56 14.59 -14.27
C TYR A 332 3.84 13.76 -14.21
N ASP A 333 4.75 14.02 -15.15
CA ASP A 333 6.13 13.55 -15.13
C ASP A 333 7.13 14.69 -15.21
N LEU A 334 8.29 14.50 -14.60
CA LEU A 334 9.40 15.44 -14.61
C LEU A 334 10.51 14.97 -15.53
N TYR A 335 11.11 15.89 -16.26
CA TYR A 335 12.22 15.64 -17.18
C TYR A 335 13.32 16.66 -16.98
N THR A 336 14.54 16.31 -17.38
CA THR A 336 15.67 17.25 -17.47
C THR A 336 16.60 16.86 -18.61
N ASP A 337 17.23 17.84 -19.22
CA ASP A 337 18.33 17.64 -20.16
C ASP A 337 19.72 17.95 -19.53
N GLY A 338 19.72 18.14 -18.20
CA GLY A 338 20.90 18.46 -17.40
C GLY A 338 21.13 19.96 -17.19
N GLU A 339 20.52 20.80 -18.02
CA GLU A 339 20.60 22.28 -17.94
C GLU A 339 19.27 22.90 -17.58
N GLN A 340 18.19 22.35 -18.15
CA GLN A 340 16.83 22.80 -17.95
C GLN A 340 15.96 21.69 -17.39
N GLN A 341 15.01 22.04 -16.54
CA GLN A 341 13.98 21.16 -15.99
C GLN A 341 12.67 21.36 -16.74
N TYR A 342 11.90 20.28 -16.86
CA TYR A 342 10.61 20.28 -17.57
C TYR A 342 9.58 19.46 -16.80
N ILE A 343 8.30 19.82 -16.99
CA ILE A 343 7.15 19.06 -16.50
C ILE A 343 6.19 18.76 -17.64
N CYS A 344 5.66 17.54 -17.66
CA CYS A 344 4.59 17.12 -18.54
C CYS A 344 3.35 16.80 -17.72
N LEU A 345 2.23 17.46 -17.96
CA LEU A 345 0.94 17.20 -17.30
C LEU A 345 0.13 16.19 -18.12
N TYR A 346 -0.56 15.26 -17.44
CA TYR A 346 -1.36 14.22 -18.08
C TYR A 346 -2.84 14.57 -18.27
N ASN A 347 -3.42 15.35 -17.38
CA ASN A 347 -4.85 15.72 -17.39
C ASN A 347 -5.24 16.80 -18.40
N ILE A 348 -4.34 17.10 -19.33
CA ILE A 348 -4.63 18.04 -20.43
C ILE A 348 -4.99 17.20 -21.67
N SER A 349 -6.28 17.10 -21.98
CA SER A 349 -6.76 16.45 -23.18
C SER A 349 -6.16 17.10 -24.43
N GLN A 350 -5.61 16.30 -25.34
CA GLN A 350 -5.23 16.56 -26.73
C GLN A 350 -3.85 17.19 -27.02
N HIS A 351 -3.28 18.11 -26.25
CA HIS A 351 -1.94 18.65 -26.53
C HIS A 351 -1.06 18.62 -25.28
N ARG A 352 -0.24 17.61 -25.17
CA ARG A 352 0.77 17.51 -24.11
C ARG A 352 2.02 18.28 -24.52
N ILE A 353 2.51 19.10 -23.63
CA ILE A 353 3.67 19.95 -23.82
C ILE A 353 4.64 19.70 -22.67
N LEU A 354 5.94 19.67 -22.98
CA LEU A 354 6.97 19.75 -21.97
C LEU A 354 7.20 21.21 -21.59
N TYR A 355 6.60 21.62 -20.47
CA TYR A 355 6.75 22.99 -19.94
C TYR A 355 8.12 23.17 -19.31
N PRO A 356 8.94 24.14 -19.73
CA PRO A 356 10.17 24.47 -19.05
C PRO A 356 9.91 25.10 -17.68
N LEU A 357 10.64 24.67 -16.67
CA LEU A 357 10.52 25.13 -15.29
C LEU A 357 11.68 26.05 -14.92
N GLN A 358 11.36 27.16 -14.24
CA GLN A 358 12.32 28.02 -13.59
C GLN A 358 12.29 27.75 -12.08
N VAL A 359 13.00 26.73 -11.65
CA VAL A 359 12.99 26.28 -10.26
C VAL A 359 14.39 26.42 -9.66
N GLU A 360 14.45 26.88 -8.42
CA GLU A 360 15.70 26.93 -7.69
C GLU A 360 16.30 25.52 -7.53
N LYS A 361 17.62 25.44 -7.68
CA LYS A 361 18.33 24.15 -7.60
C LYS A 361 18.00 23.39 -6.32
N ARG A 362 17.90 24.09 -5.20
CA ARG A 362 17.62 23.48 -3.90
C ARG A 362 16.22 22.89 -3.80
N VAL A 363 15.24 23.63 -4.31
CA VAL A 363 13.84 23.16 -4.40
C VAL A 363 13.75 21.94 -5.30
N TRP A 364 14.43 21.96 -6.45
CA TRP A 364 14.47 20.84 -7.36
C TRP A 364 15.09 19.58 -6.72
N GLU A 365 16.23 19.73 -6.05
CA GLU A 365 16.91 18.64 -5.35
C GLU A 365 16.05 18.02 -4.25
N ALA A 366 15.33 18.83 -3.48
CA ALA A 366 14.41 18.35 -2.45
C ALA A 366 13.21 17.62 -3.06
N PHE A 367 12.57 18.23 -4.05
CA PHE A 367 11.40 17.67 -4.71
C PHE A 367 11.69 16.36 -5.46
N THR A 368 12.87 16.24 -6.07
CA THR A 368 13.28 15.05 -6.83
C THR A 368 14.13 14.07 -6.03
N SER A 369 14.29 14.27 -4.72
CA SER A 369 15.05 13.37 -3.87
C SER A 369 14.50 11.95 -3.93
N LYS A 370 15.40 10.97 -3.99
CA LYS A 370 15.07 9.54 -3.91
C LYS A 370 14.83 9.06 -2.49
N GLN A 371 15.27 9.83 -1.50
CA GLN A 371 15.10 9.53 -0.09
C GLN A 371 14.15 10.54 0.51
N LYS A 372 12.91 10.11 0.69
CA LYS A 372 11.84 10.89 1.28
C LYS A 372 11.23 10.14 2.44
N TYR A 373 10.75 10.92 3.37
CA TYR A 373 10.02 10.43 4.52
C TYR A 373 8.65 11.07 4.49
N TYR A 374 7.64 10.24 4.58
CA TYR A 374 6.25 10.68 4.62
C TYR A 374 5.97 11.40 5.90
N HIS A 375 5.25 12.48 5.77
CA HIS A 375 4.63 13.13 6.90
C HIS A 375 3.11 13.13 6.76
N TYR A 376 2.46 12.97 7.92
CA TYR A 376 1.01 12.90 8.08
C TYR A 376 0.33 14.10 7.44
N GLU A 377 -0.66 13.85 6.57
CA GLU A 377 -1.55 14.88 6.05
C GLU A 377 -2.31 15.54 7.20
N LYS A 378 -2.01 16.80 7.47
CA LYS A 378 -2.95 17.66 8.13
C LYS A 378 -3.96 18.09 7.07
N THR A 379 -4.98 17.27 6.83
CA THR A 379 -6.18 17.70 6.10
C THR A 379 -6.90 18.74 6.95
N LEU A 380 -6.44 19.94 6.90
CA LEU A 380 -7.25 21.11 7.20
C LEU A 380 -8.19 21.26 6.00
N GLU A 381 -9.47 21.35 6.25
CA GLU A 381 -10.58 21.32 5.28
C GLU A 381 -10.46 22.34 4.11
N ASP A 382 -9.47 23.23 4.11
CA ASP A 382 -9.30 24.29 3.12
C ASP A 382 -7.88 24.39 2.51
N ASP A 383 -6.92 23.58 2.89
CA ASP A 383 -5.54 23.71 2.40
C ASP A 383 -5.04 22.38 1.80
N SER A 384 -5.06 22.29 0.49
CA SER A 384 -4.57 21.15 -0.30
C SER A 384 -3.04 21.05 -0.31
N SER A 385 -2.36 21.46 0.76
CA SER A 385 -0.90 21.39 0.89
C SER A 385 -0.43 20.19 1.68
N THR A 386 0.59 19.52 1.17
CA THR A 386 1.26 18.39 1.83
C THR A 386 2.64 18.83 2.29
N THR A 387 3.02 18.47 3.52
CA THR A 387 4.39 18.64 4.00
C THR A 387 5.17 17.37 3.74
N GLU A 388 6.30 17.49 3.09
CA GLU A 388 7.22 16.38 2.82
C GLU A 388 8.60 16.66 3.39
N ILE A 389 9.32 15.59 3.69
CA ILE A 389 10.68 15.63 4.20
C ILE A 389 11.59 14.87 3.23
N ALA A 390 12.62 15.53 2.72
CA ALA A 390 13.60 14.95 1.83
C ALA A 390 15.01 15.03 2.39
N VAL A 391 15.83 14.02 2.10
CA VAL A 391 17.28 14.11 2.34
C VAL A 391 17.95 14.65 1.09
N VAL A 392 18.69 15.75 1.23
CA VAL A 392 19.44 16.40 0.15
C VAL A 392 20.87 16.67 0.63
N GLY A 393 21.82 15.87 0.15
CA GLY A 393 23.19 15.91 0.67
C GLY A 393 23.23 15.61 2.17
N ASN A 394 23.79 16.51 2.96
CA ASN A 394 23.90 16.39 4.41
C ASN A 394 22.79 17.16 5.15
N GLN A 395 21.65 17.36 4.52
CA GLN A 395 20.55 18.10 5.13
C GLN A 395 19.23 17.35 4.97
N LEU A 396 18.40 17.46 5.99
CA LEU A 396 16.99 17.15 5.94
C LEU A 396 16.24 18.42 5.56
N VAL A 397 15.49 18.36 4.47
CA VAL A 397 14.75 19.51 3.93
C VAL A 397 13.27 19.25 4.11
N ILE A 398 12.62 20.07 4.92
CA ILE A 398 11.18 20.07 5.11
C ILE A 398 10.59 21.10 4.13
N TYR A 399 9.68 20.67 3.29
CA TYR A 399 9.04 21.55 2.33
C TYR A 399 7.53 21.29 2.24
N LYS A 400 6.80 22.36 1.93
CA LYS A 400 5.37 22.31 1.62
C LYS A 400 5.18 22.24 0.12
N PHE A 401 4.24 21.42 -0.28
CA PHE A 401 3.87 21.23 -1.67
C PHE A 401 2.36 21.37 -1.82
N THR A 402 1.92 22.23 -2.73
CA THR A 402 0.50 22.42 -3.04
C THR A 402 0.11 21.50 -4.19
N SER A 403 -0.88 20.64 -3.99
CA SER A 403 -1.32 19.63 -4.97
C SER A 403 -2.00 20.20 -6.22
N LEU A 404 -2.33 21.48 -6.23
CA LEU A 404 -3.03 22.17 -7.32
C LEU A 404 -2.10 22.54 -8.47
N PHE A 405 -1.45 21.56 -9.08
CA PHE A 405 -0.85 21.76 -10.39
C PHE A 405 -1.93 21.90 -11.44
N SER A 406 -2.04 23.07 -12.01
CA SER A 406 -2.87 23.33 -13.17
C SER A 406 -2.03 23.87 -14.32
N LYS A 407 -2.52 23.66 -15.55
CA LYS A 407 -1.94 24.29 -16.74
C LYS A 407 -1.79 25.80 -16.55
N ASN A 408 -2.83 26.45 -16.04
CA ASN A 408 -2.82 27.90 -15.79
C ASN A 408 -1.74 28.32 -14.79
N TYR A 409 -1.49 27.52 -13.75
CA TYR A 409 -0.41 27.80 -12.80
C TYR A 409 0.95 27.78 -13.49
N LEU A 410 1.24 26.72 -14.28
CA LEU A 410 2.52 26.57 -14.97
C LEU A 410 2.74 27.66 -16.04
N GLU A 411 1.70 28.00 -16.79
CA GLU A 411 1.76 29.07 -17.81
C GLU A 411 1.98 30.46 -17.19
N THR A 412 1.53 30.65 -15.96
CA THR A 412 1.68 31.92 -15.25
C THR A 412 2.99 32.04 -14.48
N HIS A 413 3.38 30.97 -13.79
CA HIS A 413 4.48 31.02 -12.82
C HIS A 413 5.77 30.34 -13.31
N HIS A 414 5.66 29.39 -14.25
CA HIS A 414 6.79 28.61 -14.79
C HIS A 414 7.64 27.90 -13.71
N THR A 415 7.08 27.64 -12.53
CA THR A 415 7.77 27.03 -11.39
C THR A 415 6.91 25.97 -10.70
N LEU A 416 7.49 25.26 -9.74
CA LEU A 416 6.78 24.32 -8.89
C LEU A 416 6.15 25.04 -7.68
N PRO A 417 4.93 24.69 -7.24
CA PRO A 417 4.30 25.27 -6.05
C PRO A 417 4.87 24.66 -4.77
N ILE A 418 6.15 24.88 -4.53
CA ILE A 418 6.91 24.28 -3.42
C ILE A 418 7.56 25.40 -2.63
N GLU A 419 7.44 25.31 -1.30
CA GLU A 419 8.07 26.20 -0.34
C GLU A 419 8.95 25.38 0.61
N ILE A 420 10.25 25.71 0.71
CA ILE A 420 11.12 25.14 1.74
C ILE A 420 10.78 25.82 3.06
N VAL A 421 10.26 25.02 3.99
CA VAL A 421 9.88 25.48 5.33
C VAL A 421 11.10 25.51 6.24
N LYS A 422 11.95 24.48 6.18
CA LYS A 422 13.08 24.33 7.09
C LYS A 422 14.18 23.42 6.52
N GLU A 423 15.41 23.71 6.88
CA GLU A 423 16.57 22.85 6.61
C GLU A 423 17.27 22.50 7.91
N ILE A 424 17.59 21.22 8.09
CA ILE A 424 18.21 20.69 9.30
C ILE A 424 19.50 19.97 8.90
N PRO A 425 20.68 20.38 9.40
CA PRO A 425 21.89 19.63 9.17
C PRO A 425 21.78 18.21 9.71
N LEU A 426 22.14 17.21 8.90
CA LEU A 426 22.19 15.82 9.32
C LEU A 426 23.54 15.54 10.00
N THR A 427 23.45 15.08 11.24
CA THR A 427 24.60 14.61 12.03
C THR A 427 24.72 13.09 12.06
N SER A 428 23.69 12.39 11.55
CA SER A 428 23.59 10.93 11.46
C SER A 428 22.63 10.52 10.37
N GLU A 429 22.46 9.22 10.17
CA GLU A 429 21.34 8.66 9.43
C GLU A 429 19.99 9.06 10.06
N VAL A 430 18.94 9.03 9.27
CA VAL A 430 17.56 9.28 9.72
C VAL A 430 16.92 7.95 10.07
N LYS A 431 16.39 7.82 11.27
CA LYS A 431 15.65 6.67 11.76
C LYS A 431 14.16 6.95 11.64
N ASP A 432 13.47 6.13 10.87
CA ASP A 432 12.00 6.17 10.78
C ASP A 432 11.39 5.48 12.00
N LEU A 433 10.53 6.18 12.71
CA LEU A 433 9.83 5.73 13.91
C LEU A 433 8.31 5.62 13.70
N LYS A 434 7.86 5.47 12.44
CA LYS A 434 6.47 5.37 12.00
C LYS A 434 5.67 6.68 12.01
N MET A 435 5.77 7.47 13.07
CA MET A 435 5.06 8.75 13.23
C MET A 435 5.98 9.96 13.15
N CYS A 436 7.25 9.73 13.26
CA CYS A 436 8.25 10.78 13.37
C CYS A 436 9.61 10.24 12.95
N TYR A 437 10.56 11.13 12.83
CA TYR A 437 11.90 10.80 12.39
C TYR A 437 12.90 11.24 13.46
N ALA A 438 13.91 10.42 13.69
CA ALA A 438 14.97 10.74 14.61
C ALA A 438 16.31 10.86 13.88
N THR A 439 17.08 11.87 14.23
CA THR A 439 18.53 11.95 14.02
C THR A 439 19.22 11.76 15.35
N ARG A 440 20.55 11.69 15.38
CA ARG A 440 21.29 11.42 16.61
C ARG A 440 20.97 12.40 17.75
N ASP A 441 20.64 13.62 17.44
CA ASP A 441 20.42 14.71 18.38
C ASP A 441 19.00 15.31 18.35
N LYS A 442 18.16 14.88 17.38
CA LYS A 442 16.86 15.51 17.18
C LYS A 442 15.76 14.48 16.92
N LEU A 443 14.57 14.76 17.44
CA LEU A 443 13.32 14.13 17.04
C LEU A 443 12.51 15.13 16.21
N ILE A 444 11.98 14.68 15.10
CA ILE A 444 11.20 15.48 14.17
C ILE A 444 9.81 14.88 14.10
N ILE A 445 8.85 15.62 14.63
CA ILE A 445 7.42 15.26 14.63
C ILE A 445 6.71 16.39 13.89
N ASP A 446 6.11 16.09 12.75
CA ASP A 446 5.56 17.11 11.87
C ASP A 446 6.64 18.15 11.47
N ASP A 447 6.40 19.40 11.66
CA ASP A 447 7.35 20.50 11.49
C ASP A 447 8.07 20.89 12.81
N ILE A 448 7.82 20.14 13.88
CA ILE A 448 8.37 20.39 15.22
C ILE A 448 9.68 19.64 15.38
N ILE A 449 10.69 20.35 15.83
CA ILE A 449 12.01 19.78 16.14
C ILE A 449 12.22 19.80 17.64
N ILE A 450 12.45 18.62 18.19
CA ILE A 450 12.78 18.43 19.60
C ILE A 450 14.25 18.04 19.69
N ASP A 451 15.02 18.87 20.35
CA ASP A 451 16.45 18.64 20.56
C ASP A 451 16.70 17.64 21.72
N ASN A 452 17.89 17.04 21.73
CA ASN A 452 18.43 16.23 22.82
C ASN A 452 17.75 14.86 23.03
N ILE A 453 17.67 14.05 21.98
CA ILE A 453 17.42 12.61 22.14
C ILE A 453 18.61 11.99 22.89
N ALA A 454 18.35 11.38 24.05
CA ALA A 454 19.41 10.93 24.96
C ALA A 454 20.20 9.72 24.42
N ASP A 455 19.59 8.81 23.71
CA ASP A 455 20.24 7.61 23.16
C ASP A 455 19.59 7.18 21.84
N PHE A 456 20.08 7.72 20.75
CA PHE A 456 19.56 7.45 19.39
C PHE A 456 19.55 5.97 19.03
N ASP A 457 20.58 5.22 19.39
CA ASP A 457 20.75 3.82 18.95
C ASP A 457 19.63 2.93 19.49
N THR A 458 19.18 3.20 20.72
CA THR A 458 18.12 2.43 21.38
C THR A 458 16.76 3.14 21.40
N PHE A 459 16.68 4.37 20.88
CA PHE A 459 15.45 5.13 20.84
C PHE A 459 14.42 4.50 19.91
N THR A 460 13.23 4.21 20.44
CA THR A 460 12.16 3.52 19.71
C THR A 460 10.81 4.15 20.04
N PHE A 461 9.91 4.10 19.09
CA PHE A 461 8.51 4.40 19.29
C PHE A 461 7.82 3.19 19.94
N VAL A 462 7.08 3.42 21.02
CA VAL A 462 6.31 2.37 21.71
C VAL A 462 4.89 2.30 21.17
N GLY A 463 4.26 3.45 20.95
CA GLY A 463 2.90 3.58 20.45
C GLY A 463 2.30 4.94 20.83
N ALA A 464 1.05 5.14 20.41
CA ALA A 464 0.27 6.31 20.81
C ALA A 464 -1.09 5.86 21.38
N ILE A 465 -1.66 6.67 22.27
CA ILE A 465 -3.01 6.48 22.81
C ILE A 465 -3.82 7.75 22.63
N TYR A 466 -5.10 7.58 22.33
CA TYR A 466 -6.06 8.66 22.37
C TYR A 466 -6.57 8.80 23.82
N THR A 467 -6.24 9.89 24.48
CA THR A 467 -6.45 10.07 25.91
C THR A 467 -7.00 11.46 26.22
N TYR A 468 -7.74 11.57 27.32
CA TYR A 468 -8.27 12.84 27.81
C TYR A 468 -7.21 13.57 28.65
N ASP A 469 -6.93 14.81 28.30
CA ASP A 469 -6.10 15.70 29.11
C ASP A 469 -6.99 16.52 30.04
N SER A 470 -6.86 16.28 31.36
CA SER A 470 -7.65 16.97 32.38
C SER A 470 -7.28 18.45 32.51
N GLN A 471 -6.07 18.86 32.15
CA GLN A 471 -5.62 20.24 32.21
C GLN A 471 -6.20 21.07 31.04
N GLN A 472 -6.14 20.50 29.84
CA GLN A 472 -6.66 21.14 28.64
C GLN A 472 -8.16 20.87 28.43
N ARG A 473 -8.75 19.93 29.18
CA ARG A 473 -10.16 19.49 29.11
C ARG A 473 -10.58 18.99 27.73
N GLU A 474 -9.66 18.38 27.00
CA GLU A 474 -9.90 17.85 25.66
C GLU A 474 -9.22 16.50 25.44
N TYR A 475 -9.65 15.79 24.39
CA TYR A 475 -8.99 14.59 23.94
C TYR A 475 -7.89 14.93 22.93
N GLY A 476 -6.79 14.17 22.96
CA GLY A 476 -5.70 14.27 21.99
C GLY A 476 -4.85 13.01 21.96
N TYR A 477 -3.92 12.96 21.03
CA TYR A 477 -2.97 11.87 20.92
C TYR A 477 -1.76 12.12 21.82
N LYS A 478 -1.43 11.10 22.63
CA LYS A 478 -0.20 11.06 23.43
C LYS A 478 0.67 9.92 22.93
N SER A 479 1.80 10.27 22.33
CA SER A 479 2.80 9.34 21.80
C SER A 479 3.85 9.01 22.83
N TYR A 480 4.30 7.76 22.88
CA TYR A 480 5.32 7.30 23.81
C TYR A 480 6.51 6.74 23.08
N PHE A 481 7.67 7.10 23.59
CA PHE A 481 8.98 6.67 23.11
C PHE A 481 9.79 6.11 24.27
N LYS A 482 10.77 5.29 23.96
CA LYS A 482 11.75 4.86 24.97
C LYS A 482 13.13 4.66 24.37
N ASP A 483 14.12 4.82 25.20
CA ASP A 483 15.47 4.31 25.00
C ASP A 483 15.83 3.31 26.11
N LYS A 484 17.07 2.84 26.17
CA LYS A 484 17.51 1.90 27.22
C LYS A 484 17.43 2.48 28.65
N ASN A 485 17.39 3.80 28.79
CA ASN A 485 17.49 4.50 30.07
C ASN A 485 16.18 5.13 30.55
N SER A 486 15.29 5.49 29.62
CA SER A 486 14.14 6.35 29.93
C SER A 486 12.95 6.08 29.02
N VAL A 487 11.79 6.47 29.51
CA VAL A 487 10.53 6.56 28.72
C VAL A 487 10.21 8.03 28.55
N TYR A 488 9.69 8.39 27.40
CA TYR A 488 9.30 9.74 27.05
C TYR A 488 7.87 9.75 26.54
N SER A 489 7.16 10.83 26.77
CA SER A 489 5.86 11.07 26.16
C SER A 489 5.84 12.40 25.42
N TYR A 490 5.11 12.44 24.34
CA TYR A 490 4.82 13.62 23.55
C TYR A 490 3.31 13.78 23.42
N TYR A 491 2.79 14.92 23.81
CA TYR A 491 1.38 15.24 23.66
C TYR A 491 1.21 16.27 22.53
N GLU A 492 0.44 15.91 21.52
CA GLU A 492 0.27 16.68 20.28
C GLU A 492 -0.13 18.14 20.54
N LYS A 493 -1.00 18.37 21.51
CA LYS A 493 -1.52 19.71 21.81
C LYS A 493 -0.53 20.64 22.52
N SER A 494 0.27 20.12 23.44
CA SER A 494 1.30 20.91 24.11
C SER A 494 2.57 21.03 23.32
N GLN A 495 2.79 20.14 22.36
CA GLN A 495 4.00 20.05 21.54
C GLN A 495 5.29 19.89 22.37
N GLU A 496 5.17 19.31 23.55
CA GLU A 496 6.28 19.10 24.46
C GLU A 496 6.58 17.62 24.66
N MET A 497 7.88 17.31 24.72
CA MET A 497 8.35 15.99 25.11
C MET A 497 8.71 15.99 26.59
N ILE A 498 8.08 15.09 27.34
CA ILE A 498 8.26 14.93 28.76
C ILE A 498 8.96 13.60 29.04
N LYS A 499 10.01 13.64 29.88
CA LYS A 499 10.62 12.43 30.40
C LYS A 499 9.74 11.88 31.53
N GLU A 500 9.29 10.64 31.34
CA GLU A 500 8.38 9.95 32.25
C GLU A 500 9.16 9.09 33.28
N ASN A 501 8.55 8.87 34.43
CA ASN A 501 9.15 8.06 35.51
C ASN A 501 8.72 6.59 35.41
N TYR A 502 8.96 5.97 34.26
CA TYR A 502 8.69 4.55 34.03
C TYR A 502 9.95 3.78 33.70
N ASN A 503 9.96 2.48 34.05
CA ASN A 503 11.09 1.60 33.72
C ASN A 503 11.04 1.21 32.23
N PRO A 504 12.00 1.62 31.38
CA PRO A 504 11.97 1.36 29.95
C PRO A 504 12.03 -0.12 29.58
N LYS A 505 12.56 -0.98 30.44
CA LYS A 505 12.64 -2.43 30.20
C LYS A 505 11.26 -3.11 30.24
N THR A 506 10.35 -2.59 31.05
CA THR A 506 9.00 -3.14 31.24
C THR A 506 7.90 -2.30 30.62
N PHE A 507 8.25 -1.13 30.07
CA PHE A 507 7.29 -0.25 29.42
C PHE A 507 7.05 -0.73 27.98
N ASP A 508 5.88 -1.28 27.75
CA ASP A 508 5.38 -1.77 26.47
C ASP A 508 4.02 -1.16 26.16
N GLU A 509 3.40 -1.57 25.06
CA GLU A 509 2.08 -1.08 24.64
C GLU A 509 0.99 -1.35 25.69
N GLU A 510 1.06 -2.46 26.44
CA GLU A 510 0.11 -2.75 27.51
C GLU A 510 0.28 -1.78 28.70
N ALA A 511 1.52 -1.49 29.07
CA ALA A 511 1.83 -0.51 30.11
C ALA A 511 1.36 0.88 29.69
N MET A 512 1.63 1.26 28.45
CA MET A 512 1.16 2.51 27.85
C MET A 512 -0.38 2.60 27.87
N TRP A 513 -1.08 1.55 27.45
CA TRP A 513 -2.54 1.52 27.40
C TRP A 513 -3.18 1.76 28.77
N LYS A 514 -2.58 1.25 29.85
CA LYS A 514 -3.04 1.45 31.22
C LYS A 514 -2.98 2.91 31.69
N LEU A 515 -2.26 3.77 30.97
CA LEU A 515 -2.15 5.20 31.27
C LEU A 515 -3.27 6.04 30.62
N ARG A 516 -4.12 5.43 29.83
CA ARG A 516 -5.23 6.12 29.18
C ARG A 516 -6.21 6.70 30.22
N VAL A 517 -6.46 7.98 30.10
CA VAL A 517 -7.46 8.68 30.91
C VAL A 517 -8.74 8.86 30.07
N ARG A 518 -9.89 8.59 30.68
CA ARG A 518 -11.20 8.91 30.11
C ARG A 518 -11.76 10.14 30.78
N ARG A 519 -12.57 10.89 30.07
CA ARG A 519 -13.30 12.01 30.68
C ARG A 519 -14.24 11.46 31.75
N PRO A 520 -14.33 12.12 32.93
CA PRO A 520 -15.31 11.75 33.93
C PRO A 520 -16.75 11.77 33.33
N GLY A 521 -17.40 10.61 33.32
CA GLY A 521 -18.75 10.43 32.75
C GLY A 521 -18.83 9.78 31.37
N ASP A 522 -17.69 9.47 30.74
CA ASP A 522 -17.63 8.70 29.48
C ASP A 522 -17.59 7.18 29.71
#